data_9c890b0edbbb6042dcbcb7808f5c0970
#
_entry.id   9c890b0edbbb6042dcbcb7808f5c0970
#
_cell.length_a   1.000
_cell.length_b   1.000
_cell.length_c   1.000
_cell.angle_alpha   90.00
_cell.angle_beta   90.00
_cell.angle_gamma   90.00
#
_symmetry.space_group_name_H-M   'P 1'
#
loop_
_entity.id
_entity.type
_entity.pdbx_description
1 polymer ?
#
loop_
_entity_poly.entity_id
_entity_poly.type
_entity_poly.pdbx_seq_one_letter_code
_entity_poly.pdbx_strand_id
1 'polypeptide(L)'
;MAKSVDESAGNSSKNQAIAQKVSAGLVSQVVTDGLDFVPPMPYGSLCPQWYDLAMQYFPPAEWNTIDFLLNRESRCDSWALNPKDTNGKPSYSLFQINAFWCRPSKHYDQGFLQEHGVLTTCDELFDPATQFRAARAIYVEGLVRHGVGWRSWGSYPETR
;
A
#
# COMPACT_ATOMS: atom_id res chain seq x y z
N MET A 1 -29.67 -44.95 17.41
CA MET A 1 -29.65 -44.14 16.18
C MET A 1 -29.41 -42.68 16.58
N ALA A 2 -28.19 -42.20 16.48
CA ALA A 2 -27.82 -40.85 16.80
C ALA A 2 -27.55 -40.10 15.48
N LYS A 3 -28.27 -38.99 15.21
CA LYS A 3 -28.00 -38.06 14.11
C LYS A 3 -26.96 -37.05 14.61
N SER A 4 -25.78 -37.12 14.04
CA SER A 4 -24.78 -36.07 14.13
C SER A 4 -25.16 -34.97 13.14
N VAL A 5 -25.33 -33.73 13.61
CA VAL A 5 -25.56 -32.54 12.78
C VAL A 5 -24.22 -31.78 12.74
N ASP A 6 -23.69 -31.72 11.54
CA ASP A 6 -22.46 -30.99 11.22
C ASP A 6 -22.79 -29.49 11.07
N GLU A 7 -22.38 -28.68 12.03
CA GLU A 7 -22.69 -27.23 12.10
C GLU A 7 -21.41 -26.36 12.07
N SER A 8 -20.34 -26.86 11.45
CA SER A 8 -19.03 -26.17 11.48
C SER A 8 -18.66 -25.37 10.25
N ALA A 9 -19.38 -25.44 9.14
CA ALA A 9 -18.97 -24.81 7.89
C ALA A 9 -19.49 -23.37 7.68
N GLY A 10 -20.51 -22.94 8.44
CA GLY A 10 -21.16 -21.64 8.21
C GLY A 10 -20.46 -20.42 8.81
N ASN A 11 -19.60 -20.59 9.78
CA ASN A 11 -19.07 -19.46 10.55
C ASN A 11 -17.77 -18.87 9.99
N SER A 12 -16.99 -19.65 9.25
CA SER A 12 -15.72 -19.21 8.67
C SER A 12 -15.94 -18.23 7.51
N SER A 13 -16.92 -18.48 6.65
CA SER A 13 -17.22 -17.63 5.48
C SER A 13 -17.79 -16.27 5.87
N LYS A 14 -18.62 -16.22 6.93
CA LYS A 14 -19.18 -14.94 7.42
C LYS A 14 -18.13 -14.06 8.07
N ASN A 15 -17.16 -14.63 8.78
CA ASN A 15 -16.09 -13.88 9.42
C ASN A 15 -15.09 -13.31 8.40
N GLN A 16 -14.82 -14.03 7.30
CA GLN A 16 -14.01 -13.52 6.20
C GLN A 16 -14.69 -12.37 5.44
N ALA A 17 -15.99 -12.47 5.19
CA ALA A 17 -16.74 -11.39 4.54
C ALA A 17 -16.84 -10.12 5.40
N ILE A 18 -16.92 -10.26 6.72
CA ILE A 18 -16.91 -9.12 7.66
C ILE A 18 -15.53 -8.48 7.72
N ALA A 19 -14.46 -9.27 7.77
CA ALA A 19 -13.09 -8.77 7.76
C ALA A 19 -12.74 -8.03 6.46
N GLN A 20 -13.19 -8.52 5.31
CA GLN A 20 -13.03 -7.86 4.02
C GLN A 20 -13.82 -6.55 3.91
N LYS A 21 -15.05 -6.50 4.43
CA LYS A 21 -15.85 -5.26 4.48
C LYS A 21 -15.25 -4.20 5.41
N VAL A 22 -14.71 -4.62 6.54
CA VAL A 22 -14.05 -3.70 7.49
C VAL A 22 -12.77 -3.15 6.89
N SER A 23 -11.98 -3.99 6.20
CA SER A 23 -10.74 -3.55 5.53
C SER A 23 -11.01 -2.59 4.37
N ALA A 24 -11.99 -2.87 3.51
CA ALA A 24 -12.39 -1.99 2.42
C ALA A 24 -13.02 -0.68 2.93
N GLY A 25 -13.79 -0.73 4.01
CA GLY A 25 -14.37 0.45 4.66
C GLY A 25 -13.33 1.34 5.33
N LEU A 26 -12.31 0.77 5.98
CA LEU A 26 -11.21 1.52 6.59
C LEU A 26 -10.33 2.23 5.55
N VAL A 27 -10.08 1.60 4.39
CA VAL A 27 -9.33 2.23 3.29
C VAL A 27 -10.12 3.42 2.72
N SER A 28 -11.45 3.36 2.70
CA SER A 28 -12.30 4.46 2.20
C SER A 28 -12.53 5.56 3.22
N GLN A 29 -12.66 5.24 4.52
CA GLN A 29 -12.99 6.24 5.55
C GLN A 29 -11.81 7.07 6.03
N VAL A 30 -10.58 6.56 5.97
CA VAL A 30 -9.37 7.33 6.36
C VAL A 30 -9.04 8.43 5.35
N VAL A 31 -9.65 8.40 4.16
CA VAL A 31 -9.41 9.42 3.11
C VAL A 31 -10.33 10.64 3.24
N THR A 32 -11.44 10.57 3.98
CA THR A 32 -12.43 11.65 4.00
C THR A 32 -12.39 12.58 5.21
N ASP A 33 -11.81 12.17 6.34
CA ASP A 33 -11.92 12.94 7.58
C ASP A 33 -10.81 13.99 7.82
N GLY A 34 -9.93 14.25 6.86
CA GLY A 34 -8.83 15.18 7.02
C GLY A 34 -8.40 15.96 5.77
N LEU A 35 -9.15 15.83 4.67
CA LEU A 35 -8.75 16.40 3.37
C LEU A 35 -9.26 17.81 3.09
N ASP A 36 -9.98 18.45 4.01
CA ASP A 36 -10.46 19.83 3.80
C ASP A 36 -9.34 20.88 3.85
N PHE A 37 -8.16 20.53 4.32
CA PHE A 37 -7.01 21.43 4.34
C PHE A 37 -5.71 20.67 4.04
N VAL A 38 -5.19 20.85 2.83
CA VAL A 38 -3.82 20.44 2.48
C VAL A 38 -2.87 21.58 2.88
N PRO A 39 -1.98 21.38 3.86
CA PRO A 39 -1.02 22.41 4.24
C PRO A 39 -0.05 22.69 3.11
N PRO A 40 0.59 23.86 3.07
CA PRO A 40 1.63 24.13 2.09
C PRO A 40 2.76 23.11 2.22
N MET A 41 3.32 22.72 1.07
CA MET A 41 4.44 21.80 1.01
C MET A 41 5.61 22.29 1.86
N PRO A 42 6.23 21.44 2.67
CA PRO A 42 7.40 21.80 3.47
C PRO A 42 8.57 22.27 2.60
N TYR A 43 9.24 23.33 3.05
CA TYR A 43 10.46 23.82 2.40
C TYR A 43 11.56 22.75 2.45
N GLY A 44 12.29 22.58 1.35
CA GLY A 44 13.37 21.61 1.24
C GLY A 44 12.93 20.18 0.92
N SER A 45 11.67 19.99 0.51
CA SER A 45 11.20 18.70 -0.01
C SER A 45 12.08 18.21 -1.16
N LEU A 46 12.42 16.93 -1.15
CA LEU A 46 13.31 16.28 -2.13
C LEU A 46 12.60 15.98 -3.45
N CYS A 47 11.31 15.61 -3.36
CA CYS A 47 10.46 15.23 -4.49
C CYS A 47 9.18 16.09 -4.56
N PRO A 48 9.31 17.44 -4.63
CA PRO A 48 8.19 18.37 -4.46
C PRO A 48 7.06 18.15 -5.48
N GLN A 49 7.37 17.66 -6.67
CA GLN A 49 6.39 17.39 -7.74
C GLN A 49 5.35 16.34 -7.37
N TRP A 50 5.57 15.54 -6.34
CA TRP A 50 4.66 14.48 -5.91
C TRP A 50 3.83 14.85 -4.67
N TYR A 51 4.02 16.03 -4.10
CA TYR A 51 3.34 16.45 -2.87
C TYR A 51 1.81 16.42 -3.01
N ASP A 52 1.26 17.11 -4.00
CA ASP A 52 -0.19 17.21 -4.19
C ASP A 52 -0.85 15.85 -4.44
N LEU A 53 -0.15 14.97 -5.17
CA LEU A 53 -0.62 13.61 -5.39
C LEU A 53 -0.55 12.78 -4.10
N ALA A 54 0.52 12.90 -3.34
CA ALA A 54 0.67 12.21 -2.05
C ALA A 54 -0.45 12.59 -1.07
N MET A 55 -0.85 13.87 -1.02
CA MET A 55 -1.91 14.37 -0.14
C MET A 55 -3.30 13.82 -0.50
N GLN A 56 -3.49 13.24 -1.67
CA GLN A 56 -4.73 12.55 -2.02
C GLN A 56 -4.83 11.15 -1.39
N TYR A 57 -3.72 10.57 -0.96
CA TYR A 57 -3.65 9.19 -0.45
C TYR A 57 -3.17 9.09 0.99
N PHE A 58 -2.46 10.08 1.49
CA PHE A 58 -1.84 10.06 2.82
C PHE A 58 -2.11 11.35 3.58
N PRO A 59 -2.19 11.27 4.92
CA PRO A 59 -2.27 12.47 5.73
C PRO A 59 -0.97 13.28 5.64
N PRO A 60 -1.03 14.61 5.79
CA PRO A 60 0.14 15.50 5.68
C PRO A 60 1.31 15.11 6.59
N ALA A 61 1.04 14.53 7.75
CA ALA A 61 2.07 14.06 8.69
C ALA A 61 3.00 13.00 8.10
N GLU A 62 2.56 12.26 7.08
CA GLU A 62 3.37 11.22 6.42
C GLU A 62 4.32 11.78 5.35
N TRP A 63 4.19 13.06 4.98
CA TRP A 63 4.95 13.60 3.85
C TRP A 63 6.46 13.47 4.01
N ASN A 64 7.01 13.77 5.17
CA ASN A 64 8.46 13.70 5.37
C ASN A 64 9.00 12.27 5.11
N THR A 65 8.26 11.25 5.52
CA THR A 65 8.62 9.86 5.26
C THR A 65 8.44 9.52 3.79
N ILE A 66 7.34 9.93 3.17
CA ILE A 66 7.09 9.72 1.74
C ILE A 66 8.16 10.36 0.89
N ASP A 67 8.45 11.64 1.10
CA ASP A 67 9.47 12.40 0.37
C ASP A 67 10.85 11.75 0.44
N PHE A 68 11.24 11.31 1.64
CA PHE A 68 12.47 10.56 1.84
C PHE A 68 12.46 9.23 1.07
N LEU A 69 11.36 8.46 1.14
CA LEU A 69 11.24 7.18 0.45
C LEU A 69 11.30 7.36 -1.07
N LEU A 70 10.55 8.30 -1.63
CA LEU A 70 10.57 8.58 -3.07
C LEU A 70 11.98 8.92 -3.58
N ASN A 71 12.69 9.75 -2.83
CA ASN A 71 14.07 10.09 -3.20
C ASN A 71 15.03 8.91 -3.06
N ARG A 72 14.91 8.13 -1.98
CA ARG A 72 15.77 6.96 -1.72
C ARG A 72 15.55 5.85 -2.75
N GLU A 73 14.29 5.54 -3.04
CA GLU A 73 13.93 4.37 -3.86
C GLU A 73 14.09 4.62 -5.36
N SER A 74 13.69 5.80 -5.84
CA SER A 74 13.63 6.07 -7.27
C SER A 74 14.30 7.37 -7.72
N ARG A 75 14.83 8.20 -6.81
CA ARG A 75 15.23 9.57 -7.10
C ARG A 75 14.09 10.40 -7.67
N CYS A 76 12.87 10.18 -7.16
CA CYS A 76 11.64 10.83 -7.59
C CYS A 76 11.19 10.47 -9.03
N ASP A 77 11.77 9.43 -9.63
CA ASP A 77 11.48 9.00 -11.00
C ASP A 77 10.35 7.97 -11.03
N SER A 78 9.24 8.33 -11.70
CA SER A 78 8.08 7.44 -11.87
C SER A 78 8.32 6.31 -12.86
N TRP A 79 9.39 6.36 -13.65
CA TRP A 79 9.77 5.32 -14.61
C TRP A 79 10.91 4.43 -14.11
N ALA A 80 11.37 4.64 -12.89
CA ALA A 80 12.43 3.82 -12.31
C ALA A 80 12.03 2.34 -12.29
N LEU A 81 12.92 1.50 -12.78
CA LEU A 81 12.76 0.05 -12.78
C LEU A 81 14.05 -0.61 -12.27
N ASN A 82 13.94 -1.36 -11.20
CA ASN A 82 14.96 -2.32 -10.81
C ASN A 82 14.51 -3.70 -11.31
N PRO A 83 15.07 -4.22 -12.41
CA PRO A 83 14.59 -5.46 -13.03
C PRO A 83 14.88 -6.71 -12.19
N LYS A 84 15.81 -6.62 -11.25
CA LYS A 84 16.22 -7.73 -10.40
C LYS A 84 16.61 -7.23 -9.01
N ASP A 85 15.61 -7.09 -8.16
CA ASP A 85 15.81 -6.74 -6.76
C ASP A 85 16.36 -7.93 -5.94
N THR A 86 16.61 -7.73 -4.66
CA THR A 86 17.23 -8.69 -3.74
C THR A 86 16.57 -10.07 -3.72
N ASN A 87 15.26 -10.12 -3.98
CA ASN A 87 14.51 -11.39 -4.11
C ASN A 87 14.45 -11.95 -5.54
N GLY A 88 15.23 -11.37 -6.48
CA GLY A 88 15.28 -11.76 -7.88
C GLY A 88 14.06 -11.32 -8.71
N LYS A 89 13.14 -10.55 -8.15
CA LYS A 89 11.94 -10.01 -8.81
C LYS A 89 12.10 -8.53 -9.09
N PRO A 90 11.43 -7.97 -10.11
CA PRO A 90 11.49 -6.54 -10.37
C PRO A 90 10.80 -5.70 -9.30
N SER A 91 11.28 -4.47 -9.16
CA SER A 91 10.65 -3.41 -8.36
C SER A 91 10.40 -2.18 -9.23
N TYR A 92 9.25 -1.54 -9.05
CA TYR A 92 8.68 -0.58 -9.99
C TYR A 92 8.51 0.80 -9.39
N SER A 93 8.88 1.83 -10.17
CA SER A 93 8.46 3.22 -10.06
C SER A 93 8.86 3.89 -8.73
N LEU A 94 8.09 4.89 -8.30
CA LEU A 94 8.39 5.85 -7.23
C LEU A 94 8.79 5.21 -5.90
N PHE A 95 8.01 4.25 -5.41
CA PHE A 95 8.26 3.55 -4.15
C PHE A 95 9.01 2.24 -4.32
N GLN A 96 9.46 1.91 -5.53
CA GLN A 96 10.10 0.63 -5.87
C GLN A 96 9.28 -0.56 -5.34
N ILE A 97 7.96 -0.54 -5.62
CA ILE A 97 7.08 -1.61 -5.20
C ILE A 97 7.47 -2.90 -5.92
N ASN A 98 7.88 -3.90 -5.14
CA ASN A 98 8.35 -5.18 -5.65
C ASN A 98 7.20 -6.02 -6.23
N ALA A 99 7.49 -6.75 -7.31
CA ALA A 99 6.54 -7.67 -7.94
C ALA A 99 5.94 -8.72 -6.99
N PHE A 100 6.53 -8.92 -5.82
CA PHE A 100 5.93 -9.75 -4.75
C PHE A 100 4.49 -9.32 -4.44
N TRP A 101 4.20 -8.01 -4.46
CA TRP A 101 2.90 -7.47 -4.13
C TRP A 101 1.85 -7.58 -5.23
N CYS A 102 2.27 -7.75 -6.48
CA CYS A 102 1.38 -7.78 -7.65
C CYS A 102 1.49 -9.08 -8.47
N ARG A 103 1.99 -10.16 -7.87
CA ARG A 103 2.07 -11.49 -8.50
C ARG A 103 1.54 -12.56 -7.53
N PRO A 104 1.07 -13.70 -8.07
CA PRO A 104 0.67 -14.84 -7.27
C PRO A 104 1.73 -15.26 -6.26
N SER A 105 1.30 -15.64 -5.07
CA SER A 105 2.15 -16.10 -3.97
C SER A 105 1.42 -17.19 -3.19
N LYS A 106 2.10 -17.79 -2.20
CA LYS A 106 1.46 -18.76 -1.30
C LYS A 106 0.32 -18.17 -0.44
N HIS A 107 0.19 -16.85 -0.40
CA HIS A 107 -0.81 -16.14 0.41
C HIS A 107 -1.91 -15.49 -0.43
N TYR A 108 -1.66 -15.24 -1.71
CA TYR A 108 -2.53 -14.50 -2.60
C TYR A 108 -2.52 -15.17 -3.98
N ASP A 109 -3.66 -15.68 -4.44
CA ASP A 109 -3.77 -16.42 -5.69
C ASP A 109 -3.47 -15.57 -6.92
N GLN A 110 -3.84 -14.28 -6.89
CA GLN A 110 -3.57 -13.34 -7.98
C GLN A 110 -2.46 -12.33 -7.66
N GLY A 111 -2.24 -12.06 -6.39
CA GLY A 111 -1.36 -11.05 -5.85
C GLY A 111 -2.12 -10.13 -4.89
N PHE A 112 -1.43 -9.62 -3.87
CA PHE A 112 -2.03 -8.76 -2.85
C PHE A 112 -2.78 -7.56 -3.45
N LEU A 113 -2.14 -6.84 -4.37
CA LEU A 113 -2.69 -5.62 -4.95
C LEU A 113 -3.89 -5.90 -5.86
N GLN A 114 -3.91 -7.03 -6.57
CA GLN A 114 -5.05 -7.46 -7.38
C GLN A 114 -6.25 -7.81 -6.50
N GLU A 115 -6.04 -8.60 -5.46
CA GLU A 115 -7.11 -9.04 -4.56
C GLU A 115 -7.70 -7.87 -3.74
N HIS A 116 -6.93 -6.79 -3.56
CA HIS A 116 -7.41 -5.54 -2.95
C HIS A 116 -7.96 -4.52 -3.95
N GLY A 117 -8.07 -4.89 -5.23
CA GLY A 117 -8.67 -4.03 -6.26
C GLY A 117 -7.84 -2.78 -6.59
N VAL A 118 -6.54 -2.81 -6.33
CA VAL A 118 -5.65 -1.66 -6.57
C VAL A 118 -5.24 -1.58 -8.04
N LEU A 119 -4.92 -2.73 -8.64
CA LEU A 119 -4.46 -2.84 -10.01
C LEU A 119 -4.83 -4.23 -10.59
N THR A 120 -4.65 -4.40 -11.89
CA THR A 120 -4.85 -5.67 -12.59
C THR A 120 -3.51 -6.31 -12.95
N THR A 121 -2.54 -5.52 -13.40
CA THR A 121 -1.18 -5.97 -13.76
C THR A 121 -0.11 -5.15 -13.06
N CYS A 122 1.09 -5.72 -12.88
CA CYS A 122 2.20 -5.02 -12.25
C CYS A 122 2.65 -3.77 -13.04
N ASP A 123 2.45 -3.75 -14.36
CA ASP A 123 2.87 -2.62 -15.21
C ASP A 123 2.08 -1.33 -14.90
N GLU A 124 0.89 -1.44 -14.33
CA GLU A 124 0.12 -0.29 -13.84
C GLU A 124 0.83 0.46 -12.70
N LEU A 125 1.84 -0.15 -12.07
CA LEU A 125 2.68 0.51 -11.06
C LEU A 125 3.54 1.66 -11.64
N PHE A 126 3.67 1.80 -12.95
CA PHE A 126 4.31 2.97 -13.56
C PHE A 126 3.39 4.20 -13.62
N ASP A 127 2.08 4.04 -13.44
CA ASP A 127 1.18 5.16 -13.25
C ASP A 127 1.32 5.73 -11.83
N PRO A 128 1.66 7.03 -11.66
CA PRO A 128 1.89 7.61 -10.35
C PRO A 128 0.70 7.48 -9.38
N ALA A 129 -0.53 7.68 -9.85
CA ALA A 129 -1.71 7.56 -9.00
C ALA A 129 -1.89 6.11 -8.51
N THR A 130 -1.67 5.13 -9.37
CA THR A 130 -1.68 3.71 -9.00
C THR A 130 -0.54 3.37 -8.02
N GLN A 131 0.66 3.96 -8.19
CA GLN A 131 1.76 3.81 -7.24
C GLN A 131 1.40 4.29 -5.83
N PHE A 132 0.84 5.48 -5.70
CA PHE A 132 0.43 6.00 -4.39
C PHE A 132 -0.69 5.18 -3.77
N ARG A 133 -1.65 4.73 -4.57
CA ARG A 133 -2.73 3.84 -4.14
C ARG A 133 -2.20 2.49 -3.66
N ALA A 134 -1.24 1.90 -4.39
CA ALA A 134 -0.57 0.67 -4.03
C ALA A 134 0.27 0.83 -2.75
N ALA A 135 1.06 1.91 -2.66
CA ALA A 135 1.84 2.22 -1.46
C ALA A 135 0.92 2.39 -0.24
N ARG A 136 -0.24 3.04 -0.40
CA ARG A 136 -1.24 3.17 0.66
C ARG A 136 -1.78 1.81 1.11
N ALA A 137 -2.12 0.91 0.20
CA ALA A 137 -2.60 -0.43 0.53
C ALA A 137 -1.55 -1.23 1.33
N ILE A 138 -0.29 -1.20 0.90
CA ILE A 138 0.83 -1.86 1.57
C ILE A 138 1.10 -1.22 2.95
N TYR A 139 1.01 0.11 3.05
CA TYR A 139 1.12 0.84 4.32
C TYR A 139 0.06 0.39 5.33
N VAL A 140 -1.21 0.30 4.91
CA VAL A 140 -2.31 -0.16 5.77
C VAL A 140 -2.09 -1.60 6.21
N GLU A 141 -1.65 -2.48 5.30
CA GLU A 141 -1.29 -3.86 5.62
C GLU A 141 -0.17 -3.92 6.68
N GLY A 142 0.84 -3.06 6.55
CA GLY A 142 1.91 -2.91 7.54
C GLY A 142 1.39 -2.49 8.92
N LEU A 143 0.48 -1.51 8.98
CA LEU A 143 -0.16 -1.09 10.22
C LEU A 143 -0.95 -2.23 10.87
N VAL A 144 -1.78 -2.92 10.09
CA VAL A 144 -2.66 -3.99 10.58
C VAL A 144 -1.85 -5.17 11.13
N ARG A 145 -0.82 -5.60 10.39
CA ARG A 145 -0.03 -6.79 10.78
C ARG A 145 1.06 -6.52 11.79
N HIS A 146 1.64 -5.33 11.78
CA HIS A 146 2.88 -5.06 12.50
C HIS A 146 2.85 -3.78 13.34
N GLY A 147 1.79 -2.98 13.24
CA GLY A 147 1.72 -1.67 13.88
C GLY A 147 2.62 -0.61 13.24
N VAL A 148 3.25 -0.91 12.10
CA VAL A 148 4.21 -0.03 11.40
C VAL A 148 3.90 0.01 9.92
N GLY A 149 3.34 1.14 9.44
CA GLY A 149 2.88 1.28 8.06
C GLY A 149 3.99 1.15 7.01
N TRP A 150 5.13 1.76 7.25
CA TRP A 150 6.26 1.75 6.32
C TRP A 150 7.20 0.55 6.45
N ARG A 151 6.81 -0.47 7.19
CA ARG A 151 7.65 -1.65 7.44
C ARG A 151 8.22 -2.29 6.18
N SER A 152 7.47 -2.32 5.09
CA SER A 152 7.88 -2.95 3.82
C SER A 152 9.06 -2.25 3.14
N TRP A 153 9.33 -1.00 3.52
CA TRP A 153 10.45 -0.20 3.00
C TRP A 153 11.66 -0.16 3.95
N GLY A 154 11.62 -0.90 5.05
CA GLY A 154 12.74 -0.99 6.00
C GLY A 154 12.93 0.28 6.82
N SER A 155 14.17 0.75 6.95
CA SER A 155 14.50 1.94 7.72
C SER A 155 14.06 3.23 7.04
N TYR A 156 13.34 4.07 7.76
CA TYR A 156 12.91 5.42 7.36
C TYR A 156 13.22 6.37 8.51
N PRO A 157 13.35 7.68 8.26
CA PRO A 157 13.56 8.63 9.34
C PRO A 157 12.39 8.57 10.30
N GLU A 158 12.68 8.32 11.56
CA GLU A 158 11.67 8.49 12.61
C GLU A 158 11.20 9.95 12.58
N THR A 159 9.90 10.16 12.64
CA THR A 159 9.32 11.50 12.81
C THR A 159 9.86 12.09 14.10
N ARG A 160 10.76 13.05 13.97
CA ARG A 160 11.25 13.84 15.10
C ARG A 160 10.27 14.94 15.44
#